data_fd1a2dfe2894695a2bc175fb012f113f
#
_entry.id   fd1a2dfe2894695a2bc175fb012f113f
#
_cell.length_a   1.000
_cell.length_b   1.000
_cell.length_c   1.000
_cell.angle_alpha   90.00
_cell.angle_beta   90.00
_cell.angle_gamma   90.00
#
_symmetry.space_group_name_H-M   'P 1'
#
loop_
_entity.id
_entity.type
_entity.pdbx_description
1 polymer ?
#
loop_
_entity_poly.entity_id
_entity_poly.type
_entity_poly.pdbx_seq_one_letter_code
_entity_poly.pdbx_strand_id
1 'polypeptide(L)'
;MTTNERFATQIVGSYYKPQWLADHELVYAKEGVWWRVAPEFLETAQDDAVRLAVFDQERAGLTYATDGEERRQTFSGHFYALGGIDSDEQGLVTNFSGDVLEYLTMKQRAVTSDENQKPAAPPEFRQPRVVGPITWEQPLVVDATKFLKDTTS
;
A
#
# COMPACT_ATOMS: atom_id res chain seq x y z
N MET A 1 -25.19 -17.74 -9.78
CA MET A 1 -25.55 -16.37 -9.40
C MET A 1 -25.75 -15.54 -10.64
N THR A 2 -26.99 -15.24 -10.98
CA THR A 2 -27.35 -14.38 -12.12
C THR A 2 -27.83 -13.06 -11.54
N THR A 3 -26.91 -12.27 -11.03
CA THR A 3 -27.21 -10.88 -10.71
C THR A 3 -27.09 -10.09 -12.01
N ASN A 4 -28.24 -9.77 -12.56
CA ASN A 4 -28.36 -8.81 -13.66
C ASN A 4 -28.13 -7.40 -13.12
N GLU A 5 -27.00 -7.20 -12.47
CA GLU A 5 -26.66 -5.90 -11.91
C GLU A 5 -26.15 -5.00 -13.04
N ARG A 6 -26.96 -4.03 -13.41
CA ARG A 6 -26.61 -3.05 -14.42
C ARG A 6 -25.45 -2.15 -14.01
N PHE A 7 -25.19 -2.06 -12.70
CA PHE A 7 -24.17 -1.19 -12.11
C PHE A 7 -23.47 -1.95 -10.98
N ALA A 8 -22.43 -2.69 -11.34
CA ALA A 8 -21.57 -3.32 -10.35
C ALA A 8 -20.70 -2.28 -9.65
N THR A 9 -20.53 -2.42 -8.35
CA THR A 9 -19.80 -1.48 -7.50
C THR A 9 -18.58 -2.14 -6.86
N GLN A 10 -17.48 -1.41 -6.77
CA GLN A 10 -16.27 -1.81 -6.07
C GLN A 10 -15.50 -0.57 -5.60
N ILE A 11 -14.60 -0.76 -4.67
CA ILE A 11 -13.60 0.27 -4.37
C ILE A 11 -12.44 0.21 -5.37
N VAL A 12 -11.77 1.34 -5.55
CA VAL A 12 -10.53 1.44 -6.33
C VAL A 12 -9.43 2.00 -5.44
N GLY A 13 -8.28 1.33 -5.44
CA GLY A 13 -7.14 1.73 -4.63
C GLY A 13 -7.15 1.17 -3.21
N SER A 14 -6.25 1.70 -2.40
CA SER A 14 -5.99 1.21 -1.05
C SER A 14 -7.10 1.56 -0.08
N TYR A 15 -7.48 0.62 0.75
CA TYR A 15 -8.20 0.87 1.97
C TYR A 15 -7.28 1.57 2.99
N TYR A 16 -7.86 2.22 3.97
CA TYR A 16 -7.08 2.85 5.03
C TYR A 16 -6.58 1.75 5.98
N LYS A 17 -5.26 1.53 6.00
CA LYS A 17 -4.67 0.52 6.87
C LYS A 17 -4.95 0.82 8.34
N PRO A 18 -5.35 -0.19 9.14
CA PRO A 18 -5.54 0.01 10.56
C PRO A 18 -4.27 0.56 11.24
N GLN A 19 -4.45 1.46 12.22
CA GLN A 19 -3.33 2.05 12.95
C GLN A 19 -2.49 1.03 13.74
N TRP A 20 -3.09 -0.10 14.11
CA TRP A 20 -2.36 -1.18 14.74
C TRP A 20 -1.47 -1.95 13.77
N LEU A 21 -1.78 -1.94 12.47
CA LEU A 21 -1.01 -2.61 11.43
C LEU A 21 0.11 -1.72 10.90
N ALA A 22 -0.17 -0.46 10.60
CA ALA A 22 0.75 0.43 9.93
C ALA A 22 0.89 1.78 10.66
N ASP A 23 2.09 2.34 10.58
CA ASP A 23 2.38 3.68 11.09
C ASP A 23 2.16 4.72 9.99
N HIS A 24 1.05 5.45 10.11
CA HIS A 24 0.66 6.46 9.12
C HIS A 24 1.55 7.71 9.12
N GLU A 25 2.29 7.94 10.19
CA GLU A 25 3.24 9.06 10.25
C GLU A 25 4.51 8.75 9.43
N LEU A 26 4.83 7.45 9.29
CA LEU A 26 6.00 6.98 8.55
C LEU A 26 5.72 6.73 7.07
N VAL A 27 4.48 6.87 6.61
CA VAL A 27 4.09 6.64 5.19
C VAL A 27 4.98 7.38 4.19
N TYR A 28 5.53 8.51 4.61
CA TYR A 28 6.40 9.35 3.79
C TYR A 28 7.84 9.42 4.31
N ALA A 29 8.19 8.59 5.28
CA ALA A 29 9.55 8.55 5.78
C ALA A 29 10.45 7.81 4.80
N LYS A 30 11.68 8.31 4.66
CA LYS A 30 12.70 7.80 3.72
C LYS A 30 13.09 6.34 3.98
N GLU A 31 12.97 5.91 5.24
CA GLU A 31 13.35 4.59 5.75
C GLU A 31 12.23 4.07 6.63
N GLY A 32 11.14 3.66 6.00
CA GLY A 32 9.98 3.30 6.79
C GLY A 32 9.80 1.80 6.92
N VAL A 33 10.03 1.27 8.09
CA VAL A 33 9.26 0.11 8.50
C VAL A 33 7.86 0.63 8.82
N TRP A 34 6.99 0.59 7.85
CA TRP A 34 5.60 1.00 8.01
C TRP A 34 4.84 0.16 9.03
N TRP A 35 5.26 -1.09 9.16
CA TRP A 35 4.53 -2.05 9.94
C TRP A 35 4.82 -1.84 11.42
N ARG A 36 3.76 -1.73 12.22
CA ARG A 36 3.83 -1.69 13.68
C ARG A 36 3.91 -3.07 14.31
N VAL A 37 3.68 -4.08 13.51
CA VAL A 37 3.64 -5.49 13.94
C VAL A 37 5.01 -6.12 13.71
N ALA A 38 5.46 -6.93 14.65
CA ALA A 38 6.71 -7.67 14.52
C ALA A 38 6.67 -8.62 13.29
N PRO A 39 7.80 -8.84 12.61
CA PRO A 39 7.82 -9.61 11.36
C PRO A 39 7.17 -10.99 11.45
N GLU A 40 7.33 -11.67 12.57
CA GLU A 40 6.77 -13.00 12.83
C GLU A 40 5.23 -13.03 12.90
N PHE A 41 4.59 -11.89 13.14
CA PHE A 41 3.13 -11.77 13.20
C PHE A 41 2.55 -10.98 12.02
N LEU A 42 3.40 -10.48 11.14
CA LEU A 42 2.98 -9.53 10.11
C LEU A 42 1.98 -10.15 9.14
N GLU A 43 2.22 -11.37 8.69
CA GLU A 43 1.32 -12.07 7.77
C GLU A 43 -0.08 -12.24 8.38
N THR A 44 -0.14 -12.72 9.63
CA THR A 44 -1.43 -12.88 10.33
C THR A 44 -2.15 -11.56 10.51
N ALA A 45 -1.42 -10.50 10.86
CA ALA A 45 -2.01 -9.19 11.03
C ALA A 45 -2.52 -8.61 9.69
N GLN A 46 -1.81 -8.83 8.61
CA GLN A 46 -2.26 -8.46 7.26
C GLN A 46 -3.51 -9.26 6.84
N ASP A 47 -3.58 -10.55 7.18
CA ASP A 47 -4.76 -11.37 6.97
C ASP A 47 -5.98 -10.79 7.68
N ASP A 48 -5.83 -10.39 8.93
CA ASP A 48 -6.90 -9.80 9.71
C ASP A 48 -7.34 -8.44 9.15
N ALA A 49 -6.41 -7.63 8.67
CA ALA A 49 -6.74 -6.36 8.01
C ALA A 49 -7.52 -6.59 6.71
N VAL A 50 -7.13 -7.58 5.90
CA VAL A 50 -7.90 -7.95 4.69
C VAL A 50 -9.31 -8.42 5.06
N ARG A 51 -9.46 -9.27 6.10
CA ARG A 51 -10.79 -9.71 6.55
C ARG A 51 -11.68 -8.54 6.97
N LEU A 52 -11.12 -7.55 7.67
CA LEU A 52 -11.85 -6.34 8.05
C LEU A 52 -12.24 -5.51 6.82
N ALA A 53 -11.33 -5.31 5.88
CA ALA A 53 -11.62 -4.57 4.66
C ALA A 53 -12.71 -5.25 3.82
N VAL A 54 -12.67 -6.58 3.70
CA VAL A 54 -13.70 -7.36 3.00
C VAL A 54 -15.05 -7.24 3.74
N PHE A 55 -15.05 -7.44 5.04
CA PHE A 55 -16.26 -7.33 5.85
C PHE A 55 -16.95 -5.97 5.71
N ASP A 56 -16.18 -4.89 5.74
CA ASP A 56 -16.74 -3.55 5.57
C ASP A 56 -17.33 -3.33 4.17
N GLN A 57 -16.67 -3.84 3.14
CA GLN A 57 -17.13 -3.75 1.75
C GLN A 57 -18.42 -4.56 1.53
N GLU A 58 -18.49 -5.78 2.03
CA GLU A 58 -19.69 -6.62 1.98
C GLU A 58 -20.85 -6.00 2.77
N ARG A 59 -20.57 -5.48 3.96
CA ARG A 59 -21.55 -4.77 4.78
C ARG A 59 -22.08 -3.50 4.11
N ALA A 60 -21.23 -2.82 3.33
CA ALA A 60 -21.64 -1.66 2.54
C ALA A 60 -22.44 -2.05 1.27
N GLY A 61 -22.56 -3.33 0.96
CA GLY A 61 -23.29 -3.84 -0.19
C GLY A 61 -22.57 -3.66 -1.51
N LEU A 62 -21.24 -3.63 -1.51
CA LEU A 62 -20.47 -3.59 -2.75
C LEU A 62 -20.61 -4.92 -3.50
N THR A 63 -20.68 -4.84 -4.82
CA THR A 63 -20.82 -6.02 -5.70
C THR A 63 -19.55 -6.86 -5.71
N TYR A 64 -18.39 -6.21 -5.70
CA TYR A 64 -17.09 -6.86 -5.66
C TYR A 64 -16.28 -6.34 -4.48
N ALA A 65 -15.73 -7.26 -3.69
CA ALA A 65 -14.77 -6.93 -2.65
C ALA A 65 -13.33 -7.01 -3.19
N THR A 66 -12.46 -6.18 -2.65
CA THR A 66 -11.03 -6.20 -2.87
C THR A 66 -10.31 -6.49 -1.56
N ASP A 67 -9.03 -6.87 -1.62
CA ASP A 67 -8.18 -7.04 -0.44
C ASP A 67 -7.80 -5.71 0.25
N GLY A 68 -8.29 -4.59 -0.26
CA GLY A 68 -7.97 -3.25 0.23
C GLY A 68 -6.50 -2.87 0.11
N GLU A 69 -5.69 -3.67 -0.59
CA GLU A 69 -4.23 -3.52 -0.66
C GLU A 69 -3.54 -3.55 0.72
N GLU A 70 -4.16 -4.21 1.71
CA GLU A 70 -3.70 -4.20 3.10
C GLU A 70 -2.30 -4.81 3.28
N ARG A 71 -1.90 -5.72 2.38
CA ARG A 71 -0.58 -6.36 2.38
C ARG A 71 0.50 -5.55 1.70
N ARG A 72 0.12 -4.48 0.99
CA ARG A 72 1.06 -3.69 0.19
C ARG A 72 1.59 -2.51 0.98
N GLN A 73 2.88 -2.31 0.90
CA GLN A 73 3.53 -1.15 1.49
C GLN A 73 3.46 0.05 0.55
N THR A 74 3.66 -0.17 -0.74
CA THR A 74 3.63 0.88 -1.77
C THR A 74 2.85 0.42 -2.99
N PHE A 75 2.43 1.36 -3.81
CA PHE A 75 1.74 1.09 -5.07
C PHE A 75 2.52 0.16 -5.99
N SER A 76 3.83 0.34 -6.07
CA SER A 76 4.72 -0.43 -6.96
C SER A 76 5.41 -1.63 -6.29
N GLY A 77 5.12 -1.89 -5.01
CA GLY A 77 5.85 -2.89 -4.21
C GLY A 77 5.83 -4.31 -4.79
N HIS A 78 4.77 -4.68 -5.49
CA HIS A 78 4.66 -6.00 -6.12
C HIS A 78 5.61 -6.21 -7.31
N PHE A 79 6.09 -5.13 -7.95
CA PHE A 79 7.06 -5.26 -9.04
C PHE A 79 8.45 -5.68 -8.55
N TYR A 80 8.76 -5.48 -7.28
CA TYR A 80 10.03 -5.92 -6.71
C TYR A 80 10.20 -7.44 -6.63
N ALA A 81 9.13 -8.19 -6.80
CA ALA A 81 9.18 -9.65 -6.90
C ALA A 81 9.55 -10.17 -8.30
N LEU A 82 9.73 -9.28 -9.27
CA LEU A 82 10.23 -9.63 -10.60
C LEU A 82 11.76 -9.61 -10.63
N GLY A 83 12.37 -10.58 -11.31
CA GLY A 83 13.80 -10.53 -11.61
C GLY A 83 14.11 -9.38 -12.57
N GLY A 84 15.33 -8.86 -12.50
CA GLY A 84 15.77 -7.72 -13.32
C GLY A 84 15.25 -6.35 -12.85
N ILE A 85 14.55 -6.31 -11.73
CA ILE A 85 14.13 -5.07 -11.07
C ILE A 85 15.02 -4.83 -9.84
N ASP A 86 15.57 -3.64 -9.76
CA ASP A 86 16.29 -3.19 -8.58
C ASP A 86 15.27 -2.81 -7.50
N SER A 87 15.27 -3.58 -6.42
CA SER A 87 14.33 -3.42 -5.31
C SER A 87 14.86 -2.53 -4.19
N ASP A 88 16.16 -2.22 -4.21
CA ASP A 88 16.86 -1.69 -3.08
C ASP A 88 17.20 -0.20 -3.17
N GLU A 89 18.06 0.23 -2.28
CA GLU A 89 18.48 1.59 -1.98
C GLU A 89 18.92 2.42 -3.19
N GLN A 90 19.13 1.77 -4.35
CA GLN A 90 19.60 2.41 -5.58
C GLN A 90 18.47 2.74 -6.58
N GLY A 91 17.22 2.45 -6.25
CA GLY A 91 16.09 2.80 -7.10
C GLY A 91 16.10 4.29 -7.49
N LEU A 92 15.48 4.60 -8.60
CA LEU A 92 15.38 5.99 -9.07
C LEU A 92 14.66 6.85 -8.02
N VAL A 93 15.37 7.83 -7.48
CA VAL A 93 14.75 8.81 -6.57
C VAL A 93 13.87 9.74 -7.39
N THR A 94 12.59 9.72 -7.10
CA THR A 94 11.64 10.67 -7.70
C THR A 94 11.45 11.84 -6.75
N ASN A 95 11.88 13.00 -7.17
CA ASN A 95 11.61 14.23 -6.45
C ASN A 95 10.28 14.79 -6.92
N PHE A 96 9.39 15.05 -5.98
CA PHE A 96 8.16 15.78 -6.27
C PHE A 96 8.48 17.26 -6.48
N SER A 97 7.80 17.87 -7.43
CA SER A 97 7.91 19.32 -7.71
C SER A 97 6.52 19.92 -7.84
N GLY A 98 6.44 21.26 -7.76
CA GLY A 98 5.18 21.97 -7.91
C GLY A 98 4.16 21.66 -6.81
N ASP A 99 2.89 21.60 -7.19
CA ASP A 99 1.73 21.48 -6.28
C ASP A 99 1.77 20.22 -5.41
N VAL A 100 2.32 19.13 -5.93
CA VAL A 100 2.45 17.87 -5.17
C VAL A 100 3.43 18.04 -4.02
N LEU A 101 4.57 18.67 -4.25
CA LEU A 101 5.56 18.95 -3.21
C LEU A 101 4.99 19.90 -2.16
N GLU A 102 4.26 20.93 -2.58
CA GLU A 102 3.62 21.88 -1.69
C GLU A 102 2.58 21.16 -0.80
N TYR A 103 1.72 20.34 -1.40
CA TYR A 103 0.73 19.55 -0.68
C TYR A 103 1.36 18.60 0.36
N LEU A 104 2.42 17.87 -0.02
CA LEU A 104 3.11 16.96 0.90
C LEU A 104 3.79 17.72 2.03
N THR A 105 4.38 18.89 1.73
CA THR A 105 4.99 19.76 2.73
C THR A 105 3.95 20.32 3.71
N MET A 106 2.78 20.71 3.22
CA MET A 106 1.66 21.13 4.06
C MET A 106 1.19 20.02 4.98
N LYS A 107 1.06 18.79 4.47
CA LYS A 107 0.69 17.63 5.29
C LYS A 107 1.71 17.35 6.39
N GLN A 108 2.99 17.37 6.06
CA GLN A 108 4.06 17.22 7.08
C GLN A 108 3.97 18.27 8.16
N ARG A 109 3.73 19.54 7.81
CA ARG A 109 3.56 20.63 8.78
C ARG A 109 2.33 20.46 9.66
N ALA A 110 1.25 19.91 9.11
CA ALA A 110 0.02 19.68 9.86
C ALA A 110 0.15 18.55 10.90
N VAL A 111 1.04 17.60 10.67
CA VAL A 111 1.32 16.48 11.59
C VAL A 111 2.34 16.89 12.67
N THR A 112 3.31 17.71 12.31
CA THR A 112 4.27 18.26 13.27
C THR A 112 3.74 19.57 13.83
N SER A 113 3.06 19.52 14.96
CA SER A 113 2.50 20.70 15.66
C SER A 113 3.56 21.65 16.24
N ASP A 114 4.81 21.49 15.90
CA ASP A 114 5.93 22.33 16.36
C ASP A 114 6.31 23.33 15.27
N GLU A 115 5.88 24.58 15.42
CA GLU A 115 6.19 25.69 14.50
C GLU A 115 7.71 25.99 14.38
N ASN A 116 8.53 25.45 15.27
CA ASN A 116 9.98 25.63 15.28
C ASN A 116 10.76 24.50 14.62
N GLN A 117 10.12 23.42 14.22
CA GLN A 117 10.79 22.38 13.45
C GLN A 117 11.00 22.83 11.99
N LYS A 118 12.26 22.84 11.57
CA LYS A 118 12.58 22.97 10.14
C LYS A 118 11.79 21.88 9.37
N PRO A 119 11.15 22.24 8.26
CA PRO A 119 10.50 21.24 7.42
C PRO A 119 11.51 20.12 7.13
N ALA A 120 11.11 18.89 7.40
CA ALA A 120 11.89 17.73 7.00
C ALA A 120 12.20 17.83 5.48
N ALA A 121 13.30 17.25 5.05
CA ALA A 121 13.59 17.18 3.62
C ALA A 121 12.37 16.58 2.89
N PRO A 122 12.08 17.04 1.66
CA PRO A 122 10.97 16.49 0.89
C PRO A 122 11.06 14.96 0.86
N PRO A 123 9.93 14.24 1.01
CA PRO A 123 9.94 12.79 0.97
C PRO A 123 10.53 12.32 -0.35
N GLU A 124 11.56 11.50 -0.27
CA GLU A 124 12.13 10.83 -1.43
C GLU A 124 11.38 9.52 -1.65
N PHE A 125 10.79 9.38 -2.84
CA PHE A 125 10.20 8.12 -3.25
C PHE A 125 11.17 7.40 -4.19
N ARG A 126 11.48 6.14 -3.87
CA ARG A 126 12.25 5.30 -4.75
C ARG A 126 11.31 4.50 -5.63
N GLN A 127 11.53 4.59 -6.93
CA GLN A 127 10.78 3.83 -7.91
C GLN A 127 11.57 2.59 -8.34
N PRO A 128 10.90 1.46 -8.61
CA PRO A 128 11.57 0.29 -9.17
C PRO A 128 12.26 0.66 -10.48
N ARG A 129 13.52 0.24 -10.63
CA ARG A 129 14.31 0.46 -11.83
C ARG A 129 14.64 -0.86 -12.48
N VAL A 130 14.46 -0.94 -13.78
CA VAL A 130 14.90 -2.09 -14.58
C VAL A 130 16.43 -2.05 -14.71
N VAL A 131 17.10 -3.07 -14.23
CA VAL A 131 18.57 -3.21 -14.23
C VAL A 131 19.07 -4.40 -15.05
N GLY A 132 18.14 -5.22 -15.54
CA GLY A 132 18.44 -6.41 -16.36
C GLY A 132 17.19 -6.92 -17.07
N PRO A 133 17.27 -8.08 -17.75
CA PRO A 133 16.10 -8.72 -18.31
C PRO A 133 15.04 -8.97 -17.23
N ILE A 134 13.80 -8.60 -17.54
CA ILE A 134 12.69 -8.87 -16.60
C ILE A 134 12.33 -10.34 -16.71
N THR A 135 12.36 -11.03 -15.57
CA THR A 135 11.97 -12.43 -15.47
C THR A 135 10.86 -12.61 -14.44
N TRP A 136 9.98 -13.56 -14.71
CA TRP A 136 8.94 -13.95 -13.77
C TRP A 136 9.43 -15.13 -12.94
N GLU A 137 9.76 -14.89 -11.68
CA GLU A 137 10.36 -15.89 -10.79
C GLU A 137 9.32 -16.52 -9.86
N GLN A 138 8.27 -15.78 -9.53
CA GLN A 138 7.20 -16.24 -8.65
C GLN A 138 5.88 -15.53 -8.95
N PRO A 139 4.73 -16.12 -8.55
CA PRO A 139 3.44 -15.45 -8.63
C PRO A 139 3.43 -14.16 -7.81
N LEU A 140 2.93 -13.07 -8.39
CA LEU A 140 2.94 -11.76 -7.71
C LEU A 140 1.74 -11.57 -6.77
N VAL A 141 0.56 -12.04 -7.17
CA VAL A 141 -0.70 -11.75 -6.46
C VAL A 141 -1.60 -12.98 -6.28
N VAL A 142 -1.13 -14.16 -6.66
CA VAL A 142 -1.97 -15.39 -6.65
C VAL A 142 -2.42 -15.75 -5.26
N ASP A 143 -1.53 -15.70 -4.27
CA ASP A 143 -1.86 -16.10 -2.91
C ASP A 143 -2.78 -15.07 -2.23
N ALA A 144 -2.56 -13.77 -2.49
CA ALA A 144 -3.48 -12.72 -2.04
C ALA A 144 -4.88 -12.89 -2.65
N THR A 145 -4.95 -13.27 -3.94
CA THR A 145 -6.23 -13.53 -4.62
C THR A 145 -6.93 -14.77 -4.09
N LYS A 146 -6.20 -15.85 -3.80
CA LYS A 146 -6.77 -17.04 -3.16
C LYS A 146 -7.34 -16.70 -1.79
N PHE A 147 -6.55 -16.02 -0.96
CA PHE A 147 -6.98 -15.60 0.37
C PHE A 147 -8.23 -14.72 0.30
N LEU A 148 -8.28 -13.77 -0.62
CA LEU A 148 -9.46 -12.94 -0.83
C LEU A 148 -10.69 -13.78 -1.19
N LYS A 149 -10.56 -14.74 -2.11
CA LYS A 149 -11.65 -15.65 -2.50
C LYS A 149 -12.15 -16.52 -1.34
N ASP A 150 -11.25 -16.94 -0.47
CA ASP A 150 -11.59 -17.75 0.69
C ASP A 150 -12.21 -16.90 1.83
N THR A 151 -12.03 -15.60 1.78
CA THR A 151 -12.52 -14.63 2.78
C THR A 151 -13.90 -14.05 2.40
N THR A 152 -14.19 -13.90 1.11
CA THR A 152 -15.47 -13.37 0.63
C THR A 152 -16.60 -14.40 0.72
N SER A 153 -17.82 -13.94 1.00
CA SER A 153 -19.04 -14.76 1.09
C SER A 153 -19.71 -15.02 -0.28
#